data_f2c070e6559fc4b74581b48778bf1bc8
#
_entry.id   f2c070e6559fc4b74581b48778bf1bc8
#
_cell.length_a   1.000
_cell.length_b   1.000
_cell.length_c   1.000
_cell.angle_alpha   90.00
_cell.angle_beta   90.00
_cell.angle_gamma   90.00
#
_symmetry.space_group_name_H-M   'P 1'
#
loop_
_entity.id
_entity.type
_entity.pdbx_description
1 polymer ?
#
loop_
_entity_poly.entity_id
_entity_poly.type
_entity_poly.pdbx_seq_one_letter_code
_entity_poly.pdbx_strand_id
1 'polypeptide(L)'
;RSSCTAWAMAKKENHMGFMSKLLSFGSDKDLKRYYKIVDQINGLEPQFEKMTEEELRAQTDKFRERYANGESLDDMLPEAFATVREASKRTMGMRHFDVQLIGAMALHEGHIAEMKTGEGKTLVSTLAGYLNAIAGKGVHVVTVNDYLAKRDSEWMGRIYKYLGMTVGLLQNNMPLELKRPAYQADVTYGTNSEFGFDYLRDNMVTRPEQRVQRGHNYAIVDEVDSILIDEARTPLIISGAGTKSA
;
A
#
# COMPACT_ATOMS: atom_id res chain seq x y z
N ARG A 1 -1.73 -0.10 -29.00
CA ARG A 1 -2.67 0.16 -27.89
C ARG A 1 -1.83 0.08 -26.61
N SER A 2 -1.41 1.21 -26.07
CA SER A 2 -0.72 1.28 -24.78
C SER A 2 -1.74 0.95 -23.70
N SER A 3 -1.55 -0.17 -22.99
CA SER A 3 -2.34 -0.49 -21.81
C SER A 3 -1.99 0.53 -20.71
N CYS A 4 -2.90 1.44 -20.44
CA CYS A 4 -2.85 2.26 -19.22
C CYS A 4 -3.29 1.36 -18.07
N THR A 5 -2.49 1.27 -17.02
CA THR A 5 -2.85 0.56 -15.80
C THR A 5 -3.20 1.58 -14.72
N ALA A 6 -4.38 1.45 -14.14
CA ALA A 6 -4.87 2.36 -13.10
C ALA A 6 -4.60 1.77 -11.71
N TRP A 7 -4.35 2.63 -10.73
CA TRP A 7 -4.15 2.27 -9.33
C TRP A 7 -5.28 2.84 -8.48
N ALA A 8 -5.87 2.03 -7.62
CA ALA A 8 -6.90 2.47 -6.69
C ALA A 8 -6.54 2.14 -5.25
N MET A 9 -7.04 2.95 -4.34
CA MET A 9 -6.86 2.78 -2.90
C MET A 9 -8.21 2.78 -2.20
N ALA A 10 -8.38 1.91 -1.21
CA ALA A 10 -9.52 1.90 -0.32
C ALA A 10 -9.08 2.29 1.11
N LYS A 11 -9.46 3.48 1.55
CA LYS A 11 -9.33 3.91 2.94
C LYS A 11 -10.63 3.60 3.67
N LYS A 12 -10.58 3.04 4.87
CA LYS A 12 -11.73 2.49 5.61
C LYS A 12 -12.79 3.53 6.03
N GLU A 13 -12.56 4.81 5.90
CA GLU A 13 -13.52 5.83 6.36
C GLU A 13 -14.28 6.47 5.20
N ASN A 14 -15.60 6.25 5.20
CA ASN A 14 -16.66 6.85 4.39
C ASN A 14 -16.97 6.25 3.02
N HIS A 15 -17.85 5.27 3.02
CA HIS A 15 -18.45 4.65 1.82
C HIS A 15 -19.25 5.56 0.87
N MET A 16 -19.58 6.80 1.23
CA MET A 16 -20.40 7.70 0.39
C MET A 16 -19.62 8.71 -0.45
N GLY A 17 -18.29 8.77 -0.35
CA GLY A 17 -17.47 9.75 -1.06
C GLY A 17 -16.75 9.24 -2.32
N PHE A 18 -16.82 7.93 -2.60
CA PHE A 18 -15.97 7.31 -3.62
C PHE A 18 -16.30 7.77 -5.05
N MET A 19 -17.57 7.74 -5.43
CA MET A 19 -18.00 8.12 -6.79
C MET A 19 -17.84 9.62 -7.09
N SER A 20 -18.07 10.48 -6.09
CA SER A 20 -17.89 11.92 -6.27
C SER A 20 -16.41 12.34 -6.36
N LYS A 21 -15.52 11.62 -5.68
CA LYS A 21 -14.08 11.88 -5.73
C LYS A 21 -13.42 11.39 -7.03
N LEU A 22 -13.94 10.32 -7.63
CA LEU A 22 -13.48 9.81 -8.93
C LEU A 22 -13.68 10.83 -10.06
N LEU A 23 -14.75 11.64 -9.96
CA LEU A 23 -15.10 12.68 -10.94
C LEU A 23 -14.41 14.02 -10.67
N SER A 24 -13.79 14.20 -9.49
CA SER A 24 -13.13 15.45 -9.09
C SER A 24 -11.61 15.45 -9.26
N PHE A 25 -11.04 14.35 -9.72
CA PHE A 25 -9.61 14.25 -9.97
C PHE A 25 -9.23 15.08 -11.22
N GLY A 26 -8.58 16.19 -10.98
CA GLY A 26 -8.11 17.07 -12.06
C GLY A 26 -8.52 18.53 -11.92
N SER A 27 -8.95 18.99 -10.73
CA SER A 27 -9.06 20.43 -10.55
C SER A 27 -7.65 21.03 -10.54
N ASP A 28 -7.45 22.12 -11.26
CA ASP A 28 -6.19 22.90 -11.23
C ASP A 28 -5.72 23.23 -9.81
N LYS A 29 -6.65 23.26 -8.87
CA LYS A 29 -6.39 23.52 -7.45
C LYS A 29 -5.68 22.37 -6.76
N ASP A 30 -6.09 21.12 -7.00
CA ASP A 30 -5.46 19.93 -6.41
C ASP A 30 -4.06 19.74 -6.98
N LEU A 31 -3.90 19.95 -8.26
CA LEU A 31 -2.60 19.84 -8.92
C LEU A 31 -1.62 20.90 -8.39
N LYS A 32 -2.07 22.13 -8.20
CA LYS A 32 -1.25 23.20 -7.57
C LYS A 32 -0.84 22.85 -6.13
N ARG A 33 -1.75 22.22 -5.37
CA ARG A 33 -1.46 21.75 -4.01
C ARG A 33 -0.37 20.66 -4.02
N TYR A 34 -0.48 19.70 -4.93
CA TYR A 34 0.51 18.65 -5.07
C TYR A 34 1.89 19.18 -5.46
N TYR A 35 1.97 20.11 -6.41
CA TYR A 35 3.25 20.73 -6.79
C TYR A 35 3.89 21.48 -5.62
N LYS A 36 3.10 22.15 -4.80
CA LYS A 36 3.62 22.82 -3.60
C LYS A 36 4.24 21.83 -2.61
N ILE A 37 3.61 20.67 -2.44
CA ILE A 37 4.15 19.60 -1.57
C ILE A 37 5.40 18.99 -2.21
N VAL A 38 5.44 18.80 -3.52
CA VAL A 38 6.63 18.34 -4.25
C VAL A 38 7.80 19.28 -4.01
N ASP A 39 7.58 20.61 -4.06
CA ASP A 39 8.62 21.61 -3.77
C ASP A 39 9.14 21.46 -2.32
N GLN A 40 8.27 21.19 -1.36
CA GLN A 40 8.68 20.91 0.03
C GLN A 40 9.55 19.65 0.12
N ILE A 41 9.15 18.55 -0.55
CA ILE A 41 9.91 17.31 -0.58
C ILE A 41 11.28 17.52 -1.22
N ASN A 42 11.34 18.22 -2.35
CA ASN A 42 12.59 18.55 -3.04
C ASN A 42 13.48 19.45 -2.18
N GLY A 43 12.90 20.38 -1.42
CA GLY A 43 13.62 21.23 -0.48
C GLY A 43 14.26 20.46 0.69
N LEU A 44 13.66 19.32 1.09
CA LEU A 44 14.19 18.45 2.13
C LEU A 44 15.31 17.51 1.62
N GLU A 45 15.39 17.26 0.32
CA GLU A 45 16.32 16.27 -0.25
C GLU A 45 17.78 16.46 0.19
N PRO A 46 18.36 17.66 0.17
CA PRO A 46 19.76 17.87 0.61
C PRO A 46 20.01 17.48 2.07
N GLN A 47 19.01 17.66 2.93
CA GLN A 47 19.09 17.25 4.34
C GLN A 47 19.12 15.73 4.47
N PHE A 48 18.26 15.02 3.73
CA PHE A 48 18.17 13.55 3.78
C PHE A 48 19.37 12.88 3.13
N GLU A 49 19.93 13.48 2.07
CA GLU A 49 21.18 13.00 1.43
C GLU A 49 22.38 13.01 2.38
N LYS A 50 22.44 13.97 3.31
CA LYS A 50 23.51 14.09 4.30
C LYS A 50 23.37 13.16 5.50
N MET A 51 22.20 12.55 5.69
CA MET A 51 21.98 11.64 6.80
C MET A 51 22.86 10.41 6.69
N THR A 52 23.40 9.95 7.82
CA THR A 52 24.02 8.63 7.91
C THR A 52 22.95 7.55 7.70
N GLU A 53 23.36 6.33 7.42
CA GLU A 53 22.42 5.21 7.33
C GLU A 53 21.59 5.07 8.61
N GLU A 54 22.23 5.20 9.74
CA GLU A 54 21.60 5.10 11.06
C GLU A 54 20.56 6.19 11.28
N GLU A 55 20.88 7.44 10.92
CA GLU A 55 19.96 8.58 10.99
C GLU A 55 18.75 8.41 10.08
N LEU A 56 18.95 7.93 8.85
CA LEU A 56 17.87 7.72 7.88
C LEU A 56 16.93 6.61 8.35
N ARG A 57 17.48 5.51 8.83
CA ARG A 57 16.68 4.38 9.34
C ARG A 57 15.93 4.74 10.61
N ALA A 58 16.48 5.60 11.44
CA ALA A 58 15.83 6.09 12.66
C ALA A 58 14.61 6.99 12.39
N GLN A 59 14.42 7.48 11.16
CA GLN A 59 13.24 8.30 10.81
C GLN A 59 11.93 7.55 11.08
N THR A 60 11.89 6.24 10.81
CA THR A 60 10.70 5.42 11.02
C THR A 60 10.20 5.45 12.47
N ASP A 61 11.09 5.28 13.43
CA ASP A 61 10.73 5.32 14.86
C ASP A 61 10.28 6.73 15.27
N LYS A 62 10.91 7.77 14.74
CA LYS A 62 10.48 9.16 14.95
C LYS A 62 9.08 9.42 14.40
N PHE A 63 8.75 8.93 13.22
CA PHE A 63 7.40 9.06 12.66
C PHE A 63 6.36 8.30 13.47
N ARG A 64 6.69 7.09 13.94
CA ARG A 64 5.81 6.30 14.80
C ARG A 64 5.51 7.01 16.11
N GLU A 65 6.52 7.61 16.74
CA GLU A 65 6.38 8.40 17.96
C GLU A 65 5.50 9.64 17.72
N ARG A 66 5.75 10.38 16.64
CA ARG A 66 4.94 11.56 16.26
C ARG A 66 3.48 11.17 16.03
N TYR A 67 3.23 10.06 15.34
CA TYR A 67 1.88 9.55 15.13
C TYR A 67 1.20 9.15 16.45
N ALA A 68 1.91 8.47 17.34
CA ALA A 68 1.41 8.10 18.66
C ALA A 68 1.05 9.33 19.52
N ASN A 69 1.76 10.45 19.33
CA ASN A 69 1.50 11.73 19.97
C ASN A 69 0.40 12.56 19.27
N GLY A 70 -0.28 12.02 18.26
CA GLY A 70 -1.44 12.63 17.63
C GLY A 70 -1.17 13.44 16.37
N GLU A 71 0.05 13.45 15.84
CA GLU A 71 0.35 14.09 14.55
C GLU A 71 -0.27 13.31 13.39
N SER A 72 -0.83 14.00 12.40
CA SER A 72 -1.46 13.35 11.25
C SER A 72 -0.42 12.81 10.26
N LEU A 73 -0.81 11.75 9.51
CA LEU A 73 0.03 11.25 8.42
C LEU A 73 0.22 12.31 7.32
N ASP A 74 -0.78 13.16 7.08
CA ASP A 74 -0.70 14.22 6.08
C ASP A 74 0.37 15.26 6.44
N ASP A 75 0.54 15.58 7.71
CA ASP A 75 1.58 16.50 8.20
C ASP A 75 2.98 15.91 8.05
N MET A 76 3.11 14.60 8.20
CA MET A 76 4.38 13.87 8.05
C MET A 76 4.73 13.53 6.59
N LEU A 77 3.78 13.65 5.66
CA LEU A 77 3.94 13.18 4.27
C LEU A 77 5.21 13.72 3.59
N PRO A 78 5.54 15.03 3.63
CA PRO A 78 6.75 15.52 2.95
C PRO A 78 8.03 14.85 3.46
N GLU A 79 8.19 14.73 4.76
CA GLU A 79 9.36 14.11 5.39
C GLU A 79 9.39 12.59 5.16
N ALA A 80 8.24 11.91 5.24
CA ALA A 80 8.12 10.48 4.98
C ALA A 80 8.48 10.16 3.52
N PHE A 81 7.99 10.94 2.56
CA PHE A 81 8.33 10.75 1.14
C PHE A 81 9.81 11.04 0.85
N ALA A 82 10.39 12.05 1.48
CA ALA A 82 11.83 12.32 1.39
C ALA A 82 12.65 11.14 1.95
N THR A 83 12.21 10.53 3.04
CA THR A 83 12.83 9.35 3.66
C THR A 83 12.82 8.16 2.70
N VAL A 84 11.66 7.83 2.12
CA VAL A 84 11.52 6.72 1.17
C VAL A 84 12.32 6.95 -0.09
N ARG A 85 12.32 8.16 -0.64
CA ARG A 85 13.10 8.51 -1.83
C ARG A 85 14.59 8.29 -1.61
N GLU A 86 15.12 8.75 -0.50
CA GLU A 86 16.53 8.55 -0.16
C GLU A 86 16.87 7.08 0.09
N ALA A 87 16.01 6.34 0.81
CA ALA A 87 16.16 4.90 1.00
C ALA A 87 16.14 4.13 -0.32
N SER A 88 15.26 4.49 -1.25
CA SER A 88 15.21 3.91 -2.60
C SER A 88 16.49 4.16 -3.39
N LYS A 89 17.05 5.36 -3.31
CA LYS A 89 18.34 5.69 -3.93
C LYS A 89 19.45 4.80 -3.39
N ARG A 90 19.53 4.65 -2.06
CA ARG A 90 20.60 3.90 -1.39
C ARG A 90 20.50 2.40 -1.59
N THR A 91 19.29 1.85 -1.59
CA THR A 91 19.06 0.40 -1.68
C THR A 91 18.96 -0.12 -3.11
N MET A 92 18.43 0.68 -4.02
CA MET A 92 18.08 0.25 -5.38
C MET A 92 18.67 1.13 -6.48
N GLY A 93 19.30 2.24 -6.13
CA GLY A 93 19.80 3.23 -7.11
C GLY A 93 18.67 3.97 -7.84
N MET A 94 17.43 3.91 -7.34
CA MET A 94 16.25 4.50 -7.97
C MET A 94 15.73 5.69 -7.18
N ARG A 95 15.79 6.87 -7.77
CA ARG A 95 15.20 8.08 -7.21
C ARG A 95 13.79 8.29 -7.76
N HIS A 96 12.81 8.48 -6.90
CA HIS A 96 11.46 8.84 -7.32
C HIS A 96 11.44 10.19 -8.03
N PHE A 97 10.76 10.27 -9.17
CA PHE A 97 10.53 11.50 -9.91
C PHE A 97 9.36 12.29 -9.32
N ASP A 98 9.29 13.58 -9.63
CA ASP A 98 8.21 14.45 -9.12
C ASP A 98 6.81 13.94 -9.48
N VAL A 99 6.62 13.43 -10.69
CA VAL A 99 5.35 12.84 -11.13
C VAL A 99 4.98 11.59 -10.30
N GLN A 100 5.97 10.84 -9.84
CA GLN A 100 5.75 9.68 -8.97
C GLN A 100 5.35 10.12 -7.54
N LEU A 101 5.90 11.21 -7.05
CA LEU A 101 5.45 11.81 -5.78
C LEU A 101 4.00 12.26 -5.85
N ILE A 102 3.58 12.88 -6.95
CA ILE A 102 2.19 13.28 -7.20
C ILE A 102 1.28 12.06 -7.26
N GLY A 103 1.66 11.01 -7.99
CA GLY A 103 0.92 9.75 -8.04
C GLY A 103 0.74 9.12 -6.65
N ALA A 104 1.78 9.13 -5.84
CA ALA A 104 1.73 8.62 -4.48
C ALA A 104 0.84 9.46 -3.54
N MET A 105 0.81 10.78 -3.70
CA MET A 105 -0.11 11.64 -2.95
C MET A 105 -1.57 11.33 -3.31
N ALA A 106 -1.86 11.16 -4.60
CA ALA A 106 -3.18 10.74 -5.06
C ALA A 106 -3.59 9.39 -4.46
N LEU A 107 -2.68 8.40 -4.47
CA LEU A 107 -2.90 7.12 -3.82
C LEU A 107 -3.15 7.25 -2.33
N HIS A 108 -2.38 8.04 -1.61
CA HIS A 108 -2.57 8.27 -0.18
C HIS A 108 -3.94 8.87 0.14
N GLU A 109 -4.45 9.74 -0.71
CA GLU A 109 -5.76 10.38 -0.55
C GLU A 109 -6.94 9.49 -0.99
N GLY A 110 -6.69 8.28 -1.47
CA GLY A 110 -7.71 7.34 -1.89
C GLY A 110 -8.24 7.58 -3.30
N HIS A 111 -7.42 8.16 -4.18
CA HIS A 111 -7.73 8.36 -5.59
C HIS A 111 -7.17 7.25 -6.47
N ILE A 112 -7.70 7.14 -7.68
CA ILE A 112 -7.10 6.32 -8.73
C ILE A 112 -6.02 7.16 -9.40
N ALA A 113 -4.79 6.63 -9.43
CA ALA A 113 -3.69 7.21 -10.17
C ALA A 113 -3.44 6.39 -11.44
N GLU A 114 -3.69 7.00 -12.58
CA GLU A 114 -3.37 6.40 -13.87
C GLU A 114 -1.96 6.79 -14.28
N MET A 115 -1.12 5.79 -14.53
CA MET A 115 0.26 5.96 -14.96
C MET A 115 0.52 5.05 -16.16
N LYS A 116 1.31 5.54 -17.13
CA LYS A 116 1.70 4.75 -18.30
C LYS A 116 2.61 3.59 -17.90
N THR A 117 2.59 2.54 -18.71
CA THR A 117 3.51 1.41 -18.56
C THR A 117 4.96 1.91 -18.61
N GLY A 118 5.78 1.49 -17.64
CA GLY A 118 7.18 1.94 -17.51
C GLY A 118 7.42 3.18 -16.65
N GLU A 119 6.38 3.84 -16.15
CA GLU A 119 6.52 5.01 -15.26
C GLU A 119 6.81 4.64 -13.79
N GLY A 120 7.12 3.37 -13.52
CA GLY A 120 7.55 2.93 -12.19
C GLY A 120 6.44 2.84 -11.14
N LYS A 121 5.24 2.41 -11.53
CA LYS A 121 4.08 2.26 -10.64
C LYS A 121 4.38 1.50 -9.36
N THR A 122 5.12 0.40 -9.46
CA THR A 122 5.51 -0.42 -8.31
C THR A 122 6.33 0.40 -7.30
N LEU A 123 7.23 1.26 -7.80
CA LEU A 123 8.03 2.14 -6.97
C LEU A 123 7.19 3.23 -6.28
N VAL A 124 6.16 3.75 -6.96
CA VAL A 124 5.22 4.74 -6.41
C VAL A 124 4.49 4.20 -5.19
N SER A 125 4.11 2.92 -5.19
CA SER A 125 3.41 2.29 -4.07
C SER A 125 4.20 2.33 -2.76
N THR A 126 5.53 2.35 -2.83
CA THR A 126 6.38 2.38 -1.63
C THR A 126 6.22 3.65 -0.82
N LEU A 127 5.98 4.78 -1.47
CA LEU A 127 5.76 6.07 -0.81
C LEU A 127 4.47 6.07 0.02
N ALA A 128 3.35 5.78 -0.61
CA ALA A 128 2.05 5.74 0.06
C ALA A 128 1.96 4.57 1.05
N GLY A 129 2.54 3.42 0.70
CA GLY A 129 2.61 2.25 1.56
C GLY A 129 3.39 2.52 2.85
N TYR A 130 4.57 3.12 2.75
CA TYR A 130 5.37 3.48 3.92
C TYR A 130 4.65 4.48 4.83
N LEU A 131 4.12 5.56 4.27
CA LEU A 131 3.41 6.58 5.04
C LEU A 131 2.25 5.97 5.84
N ASN A 132 1.42 5.15 5.19
CA ASN A 132 0.27 4.54 5.86
C ASN A 132 0.66 3.39 6.82
N ALA A 133 1.82 2.76 6.62
CA ALA A 133 2.35 1.75 7.54
C ALA A 133 2.83 2.34 8.87
N ILE A 134 3.15 3.62 8.93
CA ILE A 134 3.55 4.33 10.17
C ILE A 134 2.48 4.18 11.24
N ALA A 135 1.20 4.13 10.88
CA ALA A 135 0.08 3.97 11.82
C ALA A 135 0.09 2.63 12.57
N GLY A 136 0.88 1.65 12.13
CA GLY A 136 0.99 0.34 12.77
C GLY A 136 -0.23 -0.57 12.60
N LYS A 137 -1.15 -0.23 11.69
CA LYS A 137 -2.41 -0.96 11.46
C LYS A 137 -2.37 -1.89 10.25
N GLY A 138 -1.26 -1.93 9.53
CA GLY A 138 -1.05 -2.74 8.34
C GLY A 138 -1.49 -2.08 7.03
N VAL A 139 -0.71 -2.33 6.00
CA VAL A 139 -0.98 -1.93 4.62
C VAL A 139 -1.05 -3.18 3.76
N HIS A 140 -2.08 -3.31 2.95
CA HIS A 140 -2.23 -4.40 1.99
C HIS A 140 -1.87 -3.89 0.59
N VAL A 141 -1.01 -4.62 -0.11
CA VAL A 141 -0.71 -4.39 -1.53
C VAL A 141 -1.29 -5.56 -2.33
N VAL A 142 -2.30 -5.25 -3.11
CA VAL A 142 -3.09 -6.25 -3.84
C VAL A 142 -2.66 -6.30 -5.29
N THR A 143 -2.29 -7.49 -5.76
CA THR A 143 -1.86 -7.74 -7.14
C THR A 143 -2.76 -8.79 -7.81
N VAL A 144 -2.60 -8.96 -9.13
CA VAL A 144 -3.45 -9.88 -9.91
C VAL A 144 -3.02 -11.35 -9.82
N ASN A 145 -1.76 -11.65 -9.48
CA ASN A 145 -1.27 -13.02 -9.39
C ASN A 145 -0.14 -13.19 -8.37
N ASP A 146 0.10 -14.44 -7.97
CA ASP A 146 1.11 -14.82 -6.98
C ASP A 146 2.55 -14.47 -7.39
N TYR A 147 2.84 -14.55 -8.68
CA TYR A 147 4.17 -14.19 -9.19
C TYR A 147 4.48 -12.71 -8.95
N LEU A 148 3.54 -11.81 -9.29
CA LEU A 148 3.70 -10.39 -9.05
C LEU A 148 3.76 -10.06 -7.56
N ALA A 149 2.91 -10.69 -6.75
CA ALA A 149 2.94 -10.51 -5.30
C ALA A 149 4.30 -10.86 -4.71
N LYS A 150 4.88 -11.99 -5.12
CA LYS A 150 6.21 -12.43 -4.68
C LYS A 150 7.31 -11.48 -5.19
N ARG A 151 7.34 -11.22 -6.49
CA ARG A 151 8.34 -10.33 -7.11
C ARG A 151 8.36 -8.96 -6.44
N ASP A 152 7.20 -8.36 -6.29
CA ASP A 152 7.08 -6.99 -5.78
C ASP A 152 7.38 -6.93 -4.28
N SER A 153 6.98 -7.94 -3.51
CA SER A 153 7.32 -8.04 -2.08
C SER A 153 8.83 -8.16 -1.85
N GLU A 154 9.52 -8.92 -2.69
CA GLU A 154 10.97 -9.10 -2.61
C GLU A 154 11.69 -7.82 -3.05
N TRP A 155 11.26 -7.22 -4.14
CA TRP A 155 11.92 -6.05 -4.73
C TRP A 155 11.66 -4.78 -3.92
N MET A 156 10.40 -4.42 -3.71
CA MET A 156 10.04 -3.24 -2.91
C MET A 156 10.31 -3.46 -1.42
N GLY A 157 10.28 -4.69 -0.98
CA GLY A 157 10.65 -5.08 0.39
C GLY A 157 12.05 -4.64 0.81
N ARG A 158 12.97 -4.44 -0.12
CA ARG A 158 14.30 -3.89 0.17
C ARG A 158 14.20 -2.50 0.80
N ILE A 159 13.33 -1.64 0.26
CA ILE A 159 13.12 -0.28 0.78
C ILE A 159 12.46 -0.35 2.17
N TYR A 160 11.38 -1.11 2.30
CA TYR A 160 10.66 -1.22 3.57
C TYR A 160 11.55 -1.78 4.69
N LYS A 161 12.25 -2.88 4.43
CA LYS A 161 13.13 -3.52 5.42
C LYS A 161 14.32 -2.64 5.80
N TYR A 162 14.89 -1.92 4.83
CA TYR A 162 15.94 -0.95 5.11
C TYR A 162 15.47 0.12 6.10
N LEU A 163 14.22 0.56 5.99
CA LEU A 163 13.61 1.55 6.87
C LEU A 163 13.00 0.93 8.16
N GLY A 164 13.21 -0.35 8.41
CA GLY A 164 12.75 -1.02 9.63
C GLY A 164 11.28 -1.45 9.61
N MET A 165 10.63 -1.44 8.43
CA MET A 165 9.29 -2.00 8.24
C MET A 165 9.36 -3.49 7.95
N THR A 166 8.37 -4.25 8.44
CA THR A 166 8.22 -5.67 8.15
C THR A 166 7.36 -5.90 6.91
N VAL A 167 7.68 -6.93 6.14
CA VAL A 167 6.98 -7.28 4.89
C VAL A 167 6.49 -8.72 4.97
N GLY A 168 5.20 -8.92 4.73
CA GLY A 168 4.55 -10.22 4.63
C GLY A 168 4.15 -10.52 3.18
N LEU A 169 4.09 -11.81 2.86
CA LEU A 169 3.67 -12.32 1.56
C LEU A 169 2.65 -13.43 1.75
N LEU A 170 1.49 -13.27 1.11
CA LEU A 170 0.48 -14.31 0.99
C LEU A 170 0.68 -15.02 -0.35
N GLN A 171 0.67 -16.35 -0.31
CA GLN A 171 0.77 -17.21 -1.48
C GLN A 171 -0.34 -18.25 -1.47
N ASN A 172 -0.66 -18.77 -2.65
CA ASN A 172 -1.64 -19.84 -2.77
C ASN A 172 -1.23 -21.08 -1.94
N ASN A 173 -2.19 -21.75 -1.34
CA ASN A 173 -1.99 -22.94 -0.49
C ASN A 173 -1.10 -22.71 0.76
N MET A 174 -0.96 -21.47 1.21
CA MET A 174 -0.20 -21.16 2.42
C MET A 174 -0.93 -21.67 3.67
N PRO A 175 -0.23 -22.37 4.59
CA PRO A 175 -0.81 -22.79 5.87
C PRO A 175 -1.28 -21.61 6.72
N LEU A 176 -2.36 -21.79 7.47
CA LEU A 176 -2.97 -20.71 8.27
C LEU A 176 -2.01 -20.15 9.34
N GLU A 177 -1.17 -21.01 9.91
CA GLU A 177 -0.16 -20.60 10.89
C GLU A 177 0.88 -19.62 10.31
N LEU A 178 1.12 -19.66 9.00
CA LEU A 178 2.01 -18.72 8.31
C LEU A 178 1.29 -17.45 7.84
N LYS A 179 -0.03 -17.51 7.66
CA LYS A 179 -0.83 -16.37 7.23
C LYS A 179 -0.91 -15.28 8.29
N ARG A 180 -1.12 -15.67 9.54
CA ARG A 180 -1.22 -14.70 10.64
C ARG A 180 0.04 -13.83 10.78
N PRO A 181 1.26 -14.38 10.82
CA PRO A 181 2.48 -13.56 10.80
C PRO A 181 2.59 -12.65 9.57
N ALA A 182 2.15 -13.12 8.40
CA ALA A 182 2.13 -12.30 7.19
C ALA A 182 1.19 -11.10 7.33
N TYR A 183 0.01 -11.27 7.90
CA TYR A 183 -0.92 -10.17 8.17
C TYR A 183 -0.48 -9.25 9.32
N GLN A 184 0.37 -9.71 10.22
CA GLN A 184 0.96 -8.89 11.28
C GLN A 184 2.08 -7.98 10.78
N ALA A 185 2.60 -8.21 9.58
CA ALA A 185 3.60 -7.35 8.97
C ALA A 185 3.07 -5.93 8.72
N ASP A 186 3.97 -4.96 8.65
CA ASP A 186 3.63 -3.57 8.35
C ASP A 186 3.04 -3.44 6.94
N VAL A 187 3.59 -4.18 5.97
CA VAL A 187 3.12 -4.23 4.59
C VAL A 187 2.96 -5.69 4.17
N THR A 188 1.77 -6.05 3.69
CA THR A 188 1.45 -7.41 3.25
C THR A 188 1.08 -7.42 1.78
N TYR A 189 1.80 -8.21 0.99
CA TYR A 189 1.55 -8.45 -0.43
C TYR A 189 0.72 -9.71 -0.62
N GLY A 190 -0.20 -9.68 -1.55
CA GLY A 190 -1.01 -10.84 -1.93
C GLY A 190 -1.90 -10.55 -3.12
N THR A 191 -2.58 -11.59 -3.61
CA THR A 191 -3.59 -11.43 -4.65
C THR A 191 -4.94 -11.03 -4.04
N ASN A 192 -5.81 -10.42 -4.87
CA ASN A 192 -7.18 -10.13 -4.52
C ASN A 192 -7.91 -11.39 -3.99
N SER A 193 -7.69 -12.55 -4.61
CA SER A 193 -8.29 -13.82 -4.21
C SER A 193 -7.84 -14.24 -2.81
N GLU A 194 -6.54 -14.17 -2.50
CA GLU A 194 -6.01 -14.53 -1.18
C GLU A 194 -6.58 -13.64 -0.07
N PHE A 195 -6.58 -12.33 -0.25
CA PHE A 195 -7.20 -11.40 0.71
C PHE A 195 -8.70 -11.66 0.86
N GLY A 196 -9.39 -11.87 -0.24
CA GLY A 196 -10.83 -12.10 -0.25
C GLY A 196 -11.24 -13.43 0.40
N PHE A 197 -10.57 -14.53 0.10
CA PHE A 197 -10.82 -15.81 0.73
C PHE A 197 -10.49 -15.81 2.22
N ASP A 198 -9.41 -15.17 2.64
CA ASP A 198 -9.09 -15.05 4.06
C ASP A 198 -10.12 -14.20 4.80
N TYR A 199 -10.63 -13.13 4.17
CA TYR A 199 -11.74 -12.36 4.73
C TYR A 199 -13.01 -13.22 4.91
N LEU A 200 -13.38 -14.01 3.92
CA LEU A 200 -14.53 -14.92 4.03
C LEU A 200 -14.32 -15.94 5.14
N ARG A 201 -13.15 -16.59 5.22
CA ARG A 201 -12.84 -17.55 6.29
C ARG A 201 -12.89 -16.92 7.66
N ASP A 202 -12.34 -15.71 7.82
CA ASP A 202 -12.37 -14.97 9.09
C ASP A 202 -13.79 -14.65 9.58
N ASN A 203 -14.75 -14.51 8.65
CA ASN A 203 -16.16 -14.32 8.98
C ASN A 203 -16.91 -15.62 9.30
N MET A 204 -16.30 -16.78 9.04
CA MET A 204 -16.87 -18.09 9.32
C MET A 204 -16.38 -18.69 10.64
N VAL A 205 -15.33 -18.16 11.25
CA VAL A 205 -14.77 -18.67 12.50
C VAL A 205 -15.69 -18.36 13.68
N THR A 206 -15.71 -19.24 14.66
CA THR A 206 -16.53 -19.09 15.87
C THR A 206 -15.86 -18.29 16.98
N ARG A 207 -14.53 -18.11 16.90
CA ARG A 207 -13.73 -17.39 17.90
C ARG A 207 -12.85 -16.34 17.22
N PRO A 208 -12.79 -15.13 17.76
CA PRO A 208 -11.95 -14.04 17.19
C PRO A 208 -10.47 -14.42 17.02
N GLU A 209 -9.94 -15.26 17.92
CA GLU A 209 -8.53 -15.69 17.91
C GLU A 209 -8.18 -16.58 16.72
N GLN A 210 -9.20 -17.12 16.05
CA GLN A 210 -9.03 -17.93 14.84
C GLN A 210 -8.86 -17.09 13.57
N ARG A 211 -9.15 -15.80 13.62
CA ARG A 211 -8.96 -14.89 12.50
C ARG A 211 -7.48 -14.72 12.19
N VAL A 212 -7.16 -14.65 10.90
CA VAL A 212 -5.79 -14.39 10.42
C VAL A 212 -5.56 -12.91 10.12
N GLN A 213 -6.60 -12.20 9.64
CA GLN A 213 -6.54 -10.77 9.37
C GLN A 213 -6.77 -9.95 10.64
N ARG A 214 -6.07 -8.81 10.76
CA ARG A 214 -6.21 -7.87 11.90
C ARG A 214 -7.07 -6.65 11.60
N GLY A 215 -7.89 -6.71 10.56
CA GLY A 215 -8.72 -5.61 10.08
C GLY A 215 -8.16 -4.97 8.81
N HIS A 216 -8.89 -3.98 8.33
CA HIS A 216 -8.56 -3.26 7.10
C HIS A 216 -8.25 -1.80 7.45
N ASN A 217 -7.03 -1.36 7.18
CA ASN A 217 -6.61 0.02 7.39
C ASN A 217 -6.43 0.75 6.06
N TYR A 218 -5.56 0.21 5.21
CA TYR A 218 -5.17 0.83 3.97
C TYR A 218 -4.77 -0.23 2.96
N ALA A 219 -5.23 -0.08 1.73
CA ALA A 219 -4.87 -0.98 0.65
C ALA A 219 -4.49 -0.20 -0.61
N ILE A 220 -3.48 -0.70 -1.30
CA ILE A 220 -3.11 -0.30 -2.64
C ILE A 220 -3.49 -1.45 -3.56
N VAL A 221 -4.33 -1.17 -4.55
CA VAL A 221 -4.77 -2.16 -5.53
C VAL A 221 -4.12 -1.82 -6.86
N ASP A 222 -3.31 -2.73 -7.38
CA ASP A 222 -2.73 -2.62 -8.72
C ASP A 222 -3.69 -3.20 -9.77
N GLU A 223 -3.67 -2.64 -10.97
CA GLU A 223 -4.52 -3.09 -12.09
C GLU A 223 -6.02 -3.13 -11.71
N VAL A 224 -6.54 -2.00 -11.23
CA VAL A 224 -7.91 -1.89 -10.71
C VAL A 224 -9.00 -2.21 -11.72
N ASP A 225 -8.77 -1.98 -13.00
CA ASP A 225 -9.64 -2.39 -14.10
C ASP A 225 -9.80 -3.91 -14.12
N SER A 226 -8.72 -4.65 -13.99
CA SER A 226 -8.77 -6.11 -13.91
C SER A 226 -9.46 -6.59 -12.63
N ILE A 227 -9.06 -6.07 -11.49
CA ILE A 227 -9.54 -6.57 -10.17
C ILE A 227 -10.96 -6.08 -9.87
N LEU A 228 -11.25 -4.80 -10.06
CA LEU A 228 -12.51 -4.20 -9.64
C LEU A 228 -13.61 -4.19 -10.72
N ILE A 229 -13.26 -4.46 -11.97
CA ILE A 229 -14.21 -4.49 -13.08
C ILE A 229 -14.33 -5.92 -13.64
N ASP A 230 -13.24 -6.48 -14.17
CA ASP A 230 -13.30 -7.77 -14.87
C ASP A 230 -13.56 -8.93 -13.92
N GLU A 231 -12.79 -9.02 -12.84
CA GLU A 231 -12.93 -10.11 -11.84
C GLU A 231 -14.08 -9.88 -10.86
N ALA A 232 -14.56 -8.65 -10.68
CA ALA A 232 -15.64 -8.33 -9.74
C ALA A 232 -16.97 -9.06 -10.05
N ARG A 233 -17.12 -9.57 -11.26
CA ARG A 233 -18.30 -10.37 -11.67
C ARG A 233 -18.24 -11.81 -11.18
N THR A 234 -17.09 -12.30 -10.77
CA THR A 234 -16.89 -13.67 -10.32
C THR A 234 -16.90 -13.69 -8.79
N PRO A 235 -17.95 -14.25 -8.15
CA PRO A 235 -18.00 -14.29 -6.69
C PRO A 235 -16.95 -15.27 -6.14
N LEU A 236 -16.35 -14.91 -5.02
CA LEU A 236 -15.53 -15.84 -4.24
C LEU A 236 -16.47 -16.74 -3.44
N ILE A 237 -16.34 -18.06 -3.61
CA ILE A 237 -17.22 -19.03 -2.98
C ILE A 237 -16.39 -20.01 -2.15
N ILE A 238 -16.76 -20.19 -0.88
CA ILE A 238 -16.27 -21.29 -0.03
C ILE A 238 -17.41 -22.29 0.11
N SER A 239 -17.17 -23.52 -0.33
CA SER A 239 -18.10 -24.63 -0.16
C SER A 239 -17.51 -25.71 0.75
N GLY A 240 -18.32 -26.24 1.65
CA GLY A 240 -17.98 -27.42 2.47
C GLY A 240 -18.78 -28.67 2.00
N ALA A 241 -18.28 -29.86 2.33
CA ALA A 241 -19.03 -31.05 2.14
C ALA A 241 -20.32 -30.99 2.99
N GLY A 242 -21.49 -31.02 2.34
CA GLY A 242 -22.74 -31.10 3.06
C GLY A 242 -22.81 -32.43 3.84
N THR A 243 -23.24 -32.40 5.09
CA THR A 243 -23.63 -33.60 5.80
C THR A 243 -24.76 -34.26 5.03
N LYS A 244 -24.52 -35.45 4.49
CA LYS A 244 -25.62 -36.25 3.98
C LYS A 244 -26.59 -36.46 5.14
N SER A 245 -27.77 -35.87 5.05
CA SER A 245 -28.88 -36.29 5.92
C SER A 245 -29.14 -37.76 5.67
N ALA A 246 -29.00 -38.57 6.71
CA ALA A 246 -29.40 -39.97 6.70
C ALA A 246 -30.94 -40.11 6.59
#